data_b5a72f4d0c16f350622a7edf06e6c151
#
_entry.id   b5a72f4d0c16f350622a7edf06e6c151
#
_cell.length_a   1.000
_cell.length_b   1.000
_cell.length_c   1.000
_cell.angle_alpha   90.00
_cell.angle_beta   90.00
_cell.angle_gamma   90.00
#
_symmetry.space_group_name_H-M   'P 1'
#
loop_
_entity.id
_entity.type
_entity.pdbx_description
1 polymer ?
#
loop_
_entity_poly.entity_id
_entity_poly.type
_entity_poly.pdbx_seq_one_letter_code
_entity_poly.pdbx_strand_id
1 'polypeptide(L)'
;MRLDHSTIDALGSRVVGRRREIELIVAALAAERHILLEGPPGTGKSTLLRALAQELGLAFTFVEGNAELTPARLVGHFDPAQVLTEGYRPDVFVDGPLVSALRHGSLLYVEEINRVPEETLNLLITVMSEGELHVPRLGMVMAGEGFRLVAAMNPFDAVGTARISAAIYDRVCRLSMGYQSAAEEAAIVTTHTNGTTDGIGAASSAPSAPLPQAFVSGVVEVVRATRAHVDIRVGSSVRGAIDLVRVAASLAALRGTRTDQYGVGLDAALVALSGRIRLHESCGRSAEEIVTELWSTTFAPPSTNGEEGPPSAGPPTPGKA
;
A
#
# COMPACT_ATOMS: atom_id res chain seq x y z
N MET A 1 -1.25 16.94 -23.58
CA MET A 1 -1.53 16.72 -22.15
C MET A 1 -1.36 18.07 -21.43
N ARG A 2 -2.40 18.64 -20.78
CA ARG A 2 -2.25 19.85 -19.97
C ARG A 2 -1.80 19.45 -18.58
N LEU A 3 -0.54 19.70 -18.27
CA LEU A 3 0.05 19.50 -16.95
C LEU A 3 0.11 20.89 -16.30
N ASP A 4 -0.95 21.27 -15.64
CA ASP A 4 -1.08 22.57 -14.98
C ASP A 4 -1.36 22.44 -13.49
N HIS A 5 -1.39 23.57 -12.79
CA HIS A 5 -1.67 23.58 -11.35
C HIS A 5 -3.03 22.98 -10.98
N SER A 6 -4.02 23.04 -11.88
CA SER A 6 -5.35 22.47 -11.63
C SER A 6 -5.33 20.95 -11.51
N THR A 7 -4.51 20.28 -12.34
CA THR A 7 -4.27 18.82 -12.24
C THR A 7 -3.61 18.45 -10.91
N ILE A 8 -2.62 19.22 -10.47
CA ILE A 8 -1.94 18.98 -9.18
C ILE A 8 -2.91 19.14 -8.00
N ASP A 9 -3.77 20.17 -8.05
CA ASP A 9 -4.76 20.43 -7.01
C ASP A 9 -5.85 19.34 -6.97
N ALA A 10 -6.35 18.89 -8.13
CA ALA A 10 -7.30 17.81 -8.25
C ALA A 10 -6.72 16.48 -7.68
N LEU A 11 -5.48 16.16 -8.02
CA LEU A 11 -4.78 14.99 -7.47
C LEU A 11 -4.51 15.13 -5.98
N GLY A 12 -4.11 16.33 -5.51
CA GLY A 12 -3.86 16.61 -4.10
C GLY A 12 -5.08 16.43 -3.22
N SER A 13 -6.29 16.64 -3.75
CA SER A 13 -7.55 16.38 -3.04
C SER A 13 -7.87 14.88 -2.93
N ARG A 14 -7.36 14.04 -3.83
CA ARG A 14 -7.61 12.60 -3.88
C ARG A 14 -6.55 11.77 -3.16
N VAL A 15 -5.31 12.28 -3.10
CA VAL A 15 -4.16 11.58 -2.52
C VAL A 15 -3.55 12.44 -1.41
N VAL A 16 -3.89 12.12 -0.18
CA VAL A 16 -3.50 12.89 1.01
C VAL A 16 -1.98 12.91 1.18
N GLY A 17 -1.42 14.12 1.40
CA GLY A 17 -0.03 14.32 1.81
C GLY A 17 1.02 14.00 0.73
N ARG A 18 0.67 14.09 -0.56
CA ARG A 18 1.57 13.73 -1.66
C ARG A 18 1.77 14.85 -2.71
N ARG A 19 1.48 16.09 -2.33
CA ARG A 19 1.55 17.23 -3.27
C ARG A 19 2.92 17.32 -3.96
N ARG A 20 3.99 17.24 -3.19
CA ARG A 20 5.36 17.30 -3.72
C ARG A 20 5.67 16.13 -4.66
N GLU A 21 5.30 14.93 -4.28
CA GLU A 21 5.51 13.73 -5.11
C GLU A 21 4.69 13.80 -6.40
N ILE A 22 3.45 14.29 -6.33
CA ILE A 22 2.60 14.55 -7.51
C ILE A 22 3.29 15.53 -8.46
N GLU A 23 3.76 16.67 -7.98
CA GLU A 23 4.47 17.68 -8.79
C GLU A 23 5.70 17.08 -9.50
N LEU A 24 6.51 16.32 -8.77
CA LEU A 24 7.73 15.71 -9.31
C LEU A 24 7.43 14.62 -10.34
N ILE A 25 6.40 13.77 -10.11
CA ILE A 25 6.00 12.75 -11.06
C ILE A 25 5.43 13.37 -12.33
N VAL A 26 4.55 14.37 -12.19
CA VAL A 26 3.98 15.12 -13.32
C VAL A 26 5.09 15.80 -14.14
N ALA A 27 6.06 16.44 -13.48
CA ALA A 27 7.20 17.06 -14.16
C ALA A 27 8.07 16.03 -14.90
N ALA A 28 8.33 14.87 -14.29
CA ALA A 28 9.12 13.81 -14.95
C ALA A 28 8.38 13.22 -16.16
N LEU A 29 7.07 12.99 -16.06
CA LEU A 29 6.25 12.53 -17.18
C LEU A 29 6.19 13.57 -18.31
N ALA A 30 6.07 14.86 -17.97
CA ALA A 30 6.11 15.96 -18.95
C ALA A 30 7.45 16.05 -19.67
N ALA A 31 8.55 15.76 -18.96
CA ALA A 31 9.88 15.70 -19.52
C ALA A 31 10.17 14.37 -20.26
N GLU A 32 9.15 13.53 -20.41
CA GLU A 32 9.24 12.23 -21.09
C GLU A 32 10.22 11.24 -20.42
N ARG A 33 10.33 11.26 -19.10
CA ARG A 33 11.24 10.38 -18.35
C ARG A 33 10.50 9.18 -17.77
N HIS A 34 11.20 8.05 -17.70
CA HIS A 34 10.81 6.89 -16.91
C HIS A 34 11.02 7.20 -15.42
N ILE A 35 10.28 6.54 -14.54
CA ILE A 35 10.27 6.86 -13.11
C ILE A 35 10.48 5.60 -12.28
N LEU A 36 11.27 5.71 -11.21
CA LEU A 36 11.40 4.71 -10.16
C LEU A 36 10.94 5.29 -8.82
N LEU A 37 9.86 4.73 -8.26
CA LEU A 37 9.35 5.08 -6.94
C LEU A 37 9.94 4.13 -5.89
N GLU A 38 10.71 4.65 -4.98
CA GLU A 38 11.27 3.90 -3.86
C GLU A 38 10.60 4.28 -2.55
N GLY A 39 10.29 3.29 -1.72
CA GLY A 39 9.76 3.56 -0.39
C GLY A 39 9.14 2.32 0.24
N PRO A 40 8.91 2.37 1.58
CA PRO A 40 8.33 1.27 2.31
C PRO A 40 6.93 0.90 1.79
N PRO A 41 6.44 -0.30 2.12
CA PRO A 41 5.09 -0.71 1.75
C PRO A 41 4.04 0.19 2.43
N GLY A 42 2.90 0.39 1.76
CA GLY A 42 1.79 1.18 2.29
C GLY A 42 1.98 2.70 2.27
N THR A 43 2.97 3.21 1.53
CA THR A 43 3.16 4.67 1.33
C THR A 43 2.28 5.26 0.23
N GLY A 44 1.40 4.45 -0.39
CA GLY A 44 0.43 4.93 -1.38
C GLY A 44 0.96 5.04 -2.81
N LYS A 45 2.10 4.40 -3.17
CA LYS A 45 2.69 4.45 -4.52
C LYS A 45 1.69 4.08 -5.62
N SER A 46 1.08 2.91 -5.51
CA SER A 46 0.11 2.40 -6.50
C SER A 46 -1.18 3.24 -6.54
N THR A 47 -1.66 3.72 -5.39
CA THR A 47 -2.83 4.60 -5.29
C THR A 47 -2.57 5.93 -6.00
N LEU A 48 -1.41 6.52 -5.76
CA LEU A 48 -0.99 7.77 -6.39
C LEU A 48 -0.93 7.63 -7.92
N LEU A 49 -0.29 6.56 -8.42
CA LEU A 49 -0.16 6.36 -9.87
C LEU A 49 -1.49 6.07 -10.56
N ARG A 50 -2.39 5.31 -9.92
CA ARG A 50 -3.74 5.08 -10.46
C ARG A 50 -4.55 6.38 -10.51
N ALA A 51 -4.52 7.17 -9.46
CA ALA A 51 -5.19 8.47 -9.42
C ALA A 51 -4.64 9.41 -10.50
N LEU A 52 -3.31 9.42 -10.68
CA LEU A 52 -2.64 10.22 -11.70
C LEU A 52 -3.02 9.79 -13.12
N ALA A 53 -2.99 8.48 -13.41
CA ALA A 53 -3.38 7.97 -14.73
C ALA A 53 -4.84 8.33 -15.07
N GLN A 54 -5.76 8.20 -14.10
CA GLN A 54 -7.16 8.58 -14.27
C GLN A 54 -7.33 10.08 -14.53
N GLU A 55 -6.66 10.93 -13.75
CA GLU A 55 -6.77 12.39 -13.89
C GLU A 55 -6.19 12.90 -15.22
N LEU A 56 -5.10 12.27 -15.66
CA LEU A 56 -4.45 12.61 -16.92
C LEU A 56 -5.08 11.93 -18.15
N GLY A 57 -6.08 11.06 -17.97
CA GLY A 57 -6.69 10.28 -19.03
C GLY A 57 -5.70 9.35 -19.74
N LEU A 58 -4.65 8.90 -19.03
CA LEU A 58 -3.63 8.01 -19.58
C LEU A 58 -4.06 6.56 -19.46
N ALA A 59 -3.87 5.79 -20.51
CA ALA A 59 -3.98 4.34 -20.42
C ALA A 59 -2.93 3.80 -19.43
N PHE A 60 -3.34 2.83 -18.60
CA PHE A 60 -2.55 2.34 -17.48
C PHE A 60 -2.48 0.81 -17.49
N THR A 61 -1.29 0.27 -17.69
CA THR A 61 -1.03 -1.17 -17.65
C THR A 61 -0.29 -1.51 -16.37
N PHE A 62 -0.88 -2.35 -15.52
CA PHE A 62 -0.31 -2.79 -14.24
C PHE A 62 0.35 -4.15 -14.38
N VAL A 63 1.55 -4.28 -13.84
CA VAL A 63 2.29 -5.54 -13.73
C VAL A 63 2.87 -5.65 -12.32
N GLU A 64 2.63 -6.79 -11.67
CA GLU A 64 3.27 -7.12 -10.40
C GLU A 64 4.55 -7.91 -10.65
N GLY A 65 5.68 -7.38 -10.20
CA GLY A 65 6.98 -8.02 -10.30
C GLY A 65 7.07 -9.22 -9.34
N ASN A 66 7.48 -10.35 -9.89
CA ASN A 66 7.72 -11.58 -9.15
C ASN A 66 8.75 -12.44 -9.90
N ALA A 67 9.27 -13.48 -9.24
CA ALA A 67 10.31 -14.35 -9.80
C ALA A 67 9.87 -15.15 -11.04
N GLU A 68 8.56 -15.23 -11.31
CA GLU A 68 8.02 -15.93 -12.48
C GLU A 68 7.68 -15.00 -13.66
N LEU A 69 7.93 -13.70 -13.54
CA LEU A 69 7.70 -12.73 -14.60
C LEU A 69 8.78 -12.86 -15.67
N THR A 70 8.63 -13.84 -16.54
CA THR A 70 9.55 -14.09 -17.66
C THR A 70 9.39 -13.05 -18.78
N PRO A 71 10.37 -12.88 -19.69
CA PRO A 71 10.23 -12.07 -20.89
C PRO A 71 8.99 -12.43 -21.71
N ALA A 72 8.70 -13.71 -21.87
CA ALA A 72 7.55 -14.18 -22.64
C ALA A 72 6.20 -13.74 -22.00
N ARG A 73 6.09 -13.78 -20.66
CA ARG A 73 4.88 -13.28 -19.98
C ARG A 73 4.71 -11.78 -20.12
N LEU A 74 5.80 -11.03 -20.18
CA LEU A 74 5.78 -9.58 -20.30
C LEU A 74 5.53 -9.12 -21.74
N VAL A 75 6.15 -9.81 -22.71
CA VAL A 75 6.08 -9.48 -24.15
C VAL A 75 4.78 -10.00 -24.78
N GLY A 76 4.42 -11.24 -24.49
CA GLY A 76 3.33 -11.96 -25.13
C GLY A 76 3.82 -13.20 -25.89
N HIS A 77 2.91 -13.84 -26.59
CA HIS A 77 3.18 -15.08 -27.29
C HIS A 77 2.24 -15.24 -28.49
N PHE A 78 2.62 -16.06 -29.45
CA PHE A 78 1.70 -16.52 -30.50
C PHE A 78 0.76 -17.57 -29.94
N ASP A 79 -0.54 -17.46 -30.28
CA ASP A 79 -1.54 -18.47 -29.89
C ASP A 79 -1.21 -19.82 -30.58
N PRO A 80 -0.87 -20.87 -29.80
CA PRO A 80 -0.46 -22.15 -30.39
C PRO A 80 -1.54 -22.80 -31.26
N ALA A 81 -2.84 -22.61 -30.92
CA ALA A 81 -3.93 -23.20 -31.70
C ALA A 81 -4.09 -22.51 -33.05
N GLN A 82 -3.97 -21.21 -33.10
CA GLN A 82 -4.06 -20.44 -34.34
C GLN A 82 -2.82 -20.61 -35.22
N VAL A 83 -1.62 -20.73 -34.60
CA VAL A 83 -0.38 -20.99 -35.38
C VAL A 83 -0.45 -22.28 -36.15
N LEU A 84 -1.11 -23.32 -35.64
CA LEU A 84 -1.26 -24.60 -36.34
C LEU A 84 -2.13 -24.47 -37.62
N THR A 85 -3.05 -23.54 -37.65
CA THR A 85 -3.98 -23.36 -38.77
C THR A 85 -3.57 -22.22 -39.70
N GLU A 86 -3.02 -21.13 -39.17
CA GLU A 86 -2.78 -19.89 -39.89
C GLU A 86 -1.27 -19.52 -40.00
N GLY A 87 -0.42 -20.27 -39.32
CA GLY A 87 1.02 -19.97 -39.22
C GLY A 87 1.31 -18.77 -38.32
N TYR A 88 2.57 -18.32 -38.34
CA TYR A 88 3.03 -17.17 -37.56
C TYR A 88 2.65 -15.86 -38.28
N ARG A 89 1.50 -15.32 -37.98
CA ARG A 89 1.02 -14.02 -38.49
C ARG A 89 0.92 -13.02 -37.35
N PRO A 90 1.10 -11.71 -37.61
CA PRO A 90 1.03 -10.68 -36.56
C PRO A 90 -0.30 -10.64 -35.81
N ASP A 91 -1.40 -10.96 -36.46
CA ASP A 91 -2.76 -11.01 -35.89
C ASP A 91 -3.02 -12.21 -34.97
N VAL A 92 -2.16 -13.22 -35.05
CA VAL A 92 -2.17 -14.41 -34.18
C VAL A 92 -1.33 -14.18 -32.89
N PHE A 93 -0.63 -13.07 -32.79
CA PHE A 93 0.15 -12.74 -31.62
C PHE A 93 -0.72 -12.14 -30.51
N VAL A 94 -0.66 -12.72 -29.33
CA VAL A 94 -1.33 -12.23 -28.12
C VAL A 94 -0.37 -11.31 -27.37
N ASP A 95 -0.68 -10.04 -27.39
CA ASP A 95 0.15 -9.03 -26.72
C ASP A 95 0.20 -9.26 -25.21
N GLY A 96 1.41 -9.31 -24.66
CA GLY A 96 1.65 -9.19 -23.24
C GLY A 96 1.59 -7.72 -22.77
N PRO A 97 1.66 -7.47 -21.47
CA PRO A 97 1.47 -6.13 -20.91
C PRO A 97 2.47 -5.10 -21.44
N LEU A 98 3.72 -5.48 -21.74
CA LEU A 98 4.71 -4.57 -22.30
C LEU A 98 4.39 -4.19 -23.75
N VAL A 99 4.11 -5.17 -24.60
CA VAL A 99 3.78 -4.90 -26.02
C VAL A 99 2.49 -4.11 -26.12
N SER A 100 1.48 -4.45 -25.30
CA SER A 100 0.25 -3.67 -25.20
C SER A 100 0.53 -2.22 -24.77
N ALA A 101 1.36 -2.02 -23.77
CA ALA A 101 1.72 -0.67 -23.31
C ALA A 101 2.49 0.12 -24.36
N LEU A 102 3.43 -0.52 -25.08
CA LEU A 102 4.16 0.10 -26.17
C LEU A 102 3.20 0.55 -27.28
N ARG A 103 2.37 -0.34 -27.79
CA ARG A 103 1.44 -0.04 -28.91
C ARG A 103 0.44 1.07 -28.60
N HIS A 104 -0.07 1.10 -27.35
CA HIS A 104 -1.07 2.09 -26.95
C HIS A 104 -0.47 3.40 -26.39
N GLY A 105 0.85 3.51 -26.27
CA GLY A 105 1.49 4.68 -25.67
C GLY A 105 1.08 4.89 -24.22
N SER A 106 0.87 3.80 -23.45
CA SER A 106 0.35 3.85 -22.09
C SER A 106 1.45 3.91 -21.02
N LEU A 107 1.06 4.22 -19.78
CA LEU A 107 1.93 4.03 -18.61
C LEU A 107 2.01 2.55 -18.29
N LEU A 108 3.20 1.96 -18.38
CA LEU A 108 3.49 0.64 -17.84
C LEU A 108 3.97 0.78 -16.40
N TYR A 109 3.15 0.37 -15.44
CA TYR A 109 3.50 0.35 -14.04
C TYR A 109 3.94 -1.03 -13.58
N VAL A 110 5.21 -1.15 -13.18
CA VAL A 110 5.78 -2.40 -12.64
C VAL A 110 5.97 -2.23 -11.12
N GLU A 111 5.11 -2.85 -10.33
CA GLU A 111 5.26 -2.90 -8.87
C GLU A 111 6.27 -3.99 -8.48
N GLU A 112 7.02 -3.80 -7.39
CA GLU A 112 8.05 -4.72 -6.90
C GLU A 112 9.09 -5.12 -7.97
N ILE A 113 9.57 -4.14 -8.75
CA ILE A 113 10.52 -4.38 -9.84
C ILE A 113 11.79 -5.12 -9.39
N ASN A 114 12.20 -4.98 -8.13
CA ASN A 114 13.33 -5.68 -7.54
C ASN A 114 13.10 -7.21 -7.36
N ARG A 115 11.88 -7.71 -7.60
CA ARG A 115 11.57 -9.16 -7.63
C ARG A 115 11.54 -9.75 -9.03
N VAL A 116 11.72 -8.90 -10.05
CA VAL A 116 11.72 -9.32 -11.45
C VAL A 116 13.06 -9.97 -11.81
N PRO A 117 13.06 -11.11 -12.54
CA PRO A 117 14.29 -11.75 -13.00
C PRO A 117 15.17 -10.83 -13.85
N GLU A 118 16.49 -10.99 -13.77
CA GLU A 118 17.47 -10.15 -14.47
C GLU A 118 17.26 -10.13 -15.98
N GLU A 119 16.92 -11.26 -16.59
CA GLU A 119 16.63 -11.34 -18.03
C GLU A 119 15.47 -10.44 -18.44
N THR A 120 14.42 -10.36 -17.62
CA THR A 120 13.27 -9.50 -17.85
C THR A 120 13.59 -8.02 -17.56
N LEU A 121 14.44 -7.76 -16.56
CA LEU A 121 14.94 -6.40 -16.31
C LEU A 121 15.78 -5.89 -17.50
N ASN A 122 16.62 -6.74 -18.10
CA ASN A 122 17.41 -6.38 -19.29
C ASN A 122 16.53 -6.03 -20.49
N LEU A 123 15.41 -6.73 -20.66
CA LEU A 123 14.41 -6.38 -21.67
C LEU A 123 13.82 -4.98 -21.43
N LEU A 124 13.44 -4.67 -20.18
CA LEU A 124 12.94 -3.34 -19.82
C LEU A 124 13.98 -2.24 -20.03
N ILE A 125 15.27 -2.51 -19.73
CA ILE A 125 16.38 -1.58 -19.98
C ILE A 125 16.47 -1.25 -21.47
N THR A 126 16.38 -2.24 -22.33
CA THR A 126 16.41 -2.05 -23.80
C THR A 126 15.25 -1.16 -24.25
N VAL A 127 14.04 -1.46 -23.82
CA VAL A 127 12.85 -0.67 -24.18
C VAL A 127 12.94 0.78 -23.66
N MET A 128 13.46 0.99 -22.44
CA MET A 128 13.67 2.34 -21.92
C MET A 128 14.71 3.15 -22.70
N SER A 129 15.70 2.48 -23.27
CA SER A 129 16.79 3.14 -24.03
C SER A 129 16.39 3.45 -25.46
N GLU A 130 15.84 2.46 -26.14
CA GLU A 130 15.64 2.50 -27.60
C GLU A 130 14.20 2.91 -27.98
N GLY A 131 13.25 2.82 -27.05
CA GLY A 131 11.84 3.06 -27.37
C GLY A 131 11.22 2.02 -28.31
N GLU A 132 11.87 0.85 -28.43
CA GLU A 132 11.44 -0.22 -29.33
C GLU A 132 11.76 -1.59 -28.75
N LEU A 133 11.07 -2.60 -29.28
CA LEU A 133 11.27 -4.00 -28.90
C LEU A 133 11.22 -4.88 -30.16
N HIS A 134 12.27 -5.65 -30.41
CA HIS A 134 12.23 -6.67 -31.46
C HIS A 134 11.67 -7.99 -30.89
N VAL A 135 10.53 -8.41 -31.43
CA VAL A 135 9.87 -9.67 -31.05
C VAL A 135 10.08 -10.69 -32.18
N PRO A 136 10.65 -11.86 -31.88
CA PRO A 136 10.88 -12.89 -32.90
C PRO A 136 9.59 -13.22 -33.66
N ARG A 137 9.67 -13.23 -35.00
CA ARG A 137 8.55 -13.50 -35.95
C ARG A 137 7.43 -12.43 -35.99
N LEU A 138 7.30 -11.59 -34.99
CA LEU A 138 6.39 -10.44 -35.01
C LEU A 138 7.07 -9.21 -35.65
N GLY A 139 8.38 -9.07 -35.47
CA GLY A 139 9.14 -7.91 -35.94
C GLY A 139 9.33 -6.84 -34.86
N MET A 140 9.53 -5.62 -35.28
CA MET A 140 9.77 -4.47 -34.41
C MET A 140 8.46 -3.90 -33.88
N VAL A 141 8.38 -3.68 -32.59
CA VAL A 141 7.29 -2.98 -31.90
C VAL A 141 7.84 -1.67 -31.37
N MET A 142 7.40 -0.57 -31.97
CA MET A 142 7.79 0.79 -31.54
C MET A 142 6.93 1.26 -30.38
N ALA A 143 7.52 2.05 -29.49
CA ALA A 143 6.77 2.73 -28.44
C ALA A 143 5.89 3.83 -29.05
N GLY A 144 4.59 3.76 -28.78
CA GLY A 144 3.66 4.81 -29.11
C GLY A 144 3.93 6.09 -28.30
N GLU A 145 3.46 7.21 -28.82
CA GLU A 145 3.57 8.50 -28.13
C GLU A 145 2.92 8.40 -26.74
N GLY A 146 3.63 8.84 -25.70
CA GLY A 146 3.17 8.79 -24.31
C GLY A 146 3.57 7.53 -23.54
N PHE A 147 4.16 6.49 -24.19
CA PHE A 147 4.67 5.34 -23.43
C PHE A 147 5.69 5.75 -22.39
N ARG A 148 5.45 5.40 -21.13
CA ARG A 148 6.42 5.57 -20.05
C ARG A 148 6.40 4.36 -19.13
N LEU A 149 7.58 3.95 -18.67
CA LEU A 149 7.72 2.97 -17.60
C LEU A 149 7.76 3.71 -16.26
N VAL A 150 6.89 3.29 -15.36
CA VAL A 150 6.93 3.69 -13.95
C VAL A 150 7.13 2.43 -13.14
N ALA A 151 8.24 2.34 -12.43
CA ALA A 151 8.53 1.21 -11.56
C ALA A 151 8.38 1.60 -10.10
N ALA A 152 8.07 0.63 -9.24
CA ALA A 152 8.10 0.81 -7.79
C ALA A 152 8.83 -0.32 -7.11
N MET A 153 9.51 -0.01 -6.01
CA MET A 153 10.14 -1.01 -5.16
C MET A 153 10.16 -0.59 -3.68
N ASN A 154 10.38 -1.60 -2.84
CA ASN A 154 10.73 -1.39 -1.44
C ASN A 154 12.24 -1.65 -1.29
N PRO A 155 13.07 -0.64 -1.03
CA PRO A 155 14.52 -0.80 -0.91
C PRO A 155 14.94 -1.59 0.34
N PHE A 156 14.03 -1.76 1.31
CA PHE A 156 14.30 -2.48 2.56
C PHE A 156 13.88 -3.96 2.51
N ASP A 157 13.27 -4.40 1.42
CA ASP A 157 12.89 -5.81 1.25
C ASP A 157 14.10 -6.60 0.73
N ALA A 158 14.78 -7.29 1.65
CA ALA A 158 16.01 -8.02 1.35
C ALA A 158 15.76 -9.49 0.95
N VAL A 159 14.53 -10.01 1.15
CA VAL A 159 14.22 -11.42 0.91
C VAL A 159 13.68 -11.62 -0.50
N GLY A 160 14.39 -12.40 -1.31
CA GLY A 160 13.96 -12.74 -2.67
C GLY A 160 14.04 -11.57 -3.66
N THR A 161 14.88 -10.55 -3.37
CA THR A 161 15.05 -9.38 -4.23
C THR A 161 16.44 -9.35 -4.85
N ALA A 162 16.50 -9.02 -6.15
CA ALA A 162 17.76 -8.68 -6.82
C ALA A 162 18.12 -7.21 -6.57
N ARG A 163 19.41 -6.91 -6.54
CA ARG A 163 19.84 -5.49 -6.59
C ARG A 163 19.50 -4.93 -7.95
N ILE A 164 18.73 -3.84 -7.96
CA ILE A 164 18.50 -3.10 -9.21
C ILE A 164 19.84 -2.62 -9.75
N SER A 165 20.10 -2.92 -11.02
CA SER A 165 21.36 -2.58 -11.67
C SER A 165 21.51 -1.06 -11.83
N ALA A 166 22.77 -0.59 -11.86
CA ALA A 166 23.07 0.82 -12.19
C ALA A 166 22.49 1.25 -13.55
N ALA A 167 22.35 0.29 -14.49
CA ALA A 167 21.77 0.56 -15.79
C ALA A 167 20.29 1.00 -15.73
N ILE A 168 19.52 0.50 -14.79
CA ILE A 168 18.13 0.97 -14.57
C ILE A 168 18.15 2.38 -13.96
N TYR A 169 18.98 2.61 -12.93
CA TYR A 169 19.06 3.92 -12.28
C TYR A 169 19.49 5.04 -13.25
N ASP A 170 20.33 4.73 -14.23
CA ASP A 170 20.76 5.69 -15.25
C ASP A 170 19.63 6.11 -16.21
N ARG A 171 18.56 5.34 -16.30
CA ARG A 171 17.44 5.52 -17.25
C ARG A 171 16.16 6.04 -16.63
N VAL A 172 16.13 6.22 -15.31
CA VAL A 172 14.93 6.61 -14.57
C VAL A 172 15.14 7.84 -13.72
N CYS A 173 14.11 8.64 -13.56
CA CYS A 173 14.04 9.64 -12.50
C CYS A 173 13.62 8.94 -11.21
N ARG A 174 14.50 8.92 -10.23
CA ARG A 174 14.24 8.27 -8.93
C ARG A 174 13.52 9.23 -7.99
N LEU A 175 12.42 8.76 -7.40
CA LEU A 175 11.69 9.47 -6.35
C LEU A 175 11.56 8.60 -5.11
N SER A 176 12.07 9.09 -3.98
CA SER A 176 11.91 8.43 -2.68
C SER A 176 10.63 8.89 -1.99
N MET A 177 9.83 7.93 -1.52
CA MET A 177 8.56 8.16 -0.84
C MET A 177 8.63 7.61 0.58
N GLY A 178 8.57 8.50 1.57
CA GLY A 178 8.47 8.15 2.99
C GLY A 178 7.02 7.94 3.47
N TYR A 179 6.85 7.64 4.76
CA TYR A 179 5.53 7.69 5.38
C TYR A 179 5.04 9.14 5.50
N GLN A 180 3.72 9.32 5.49
CA GLN A 180 3.08 10.60 5.70
C GLN A 180 3.23 11.09 7.14
N SER A 181 2.89 12.35 7.41
CA SER A 181 2.80 12.90 8.76
C SER A 181 1.66 12.24 9.55
N ALA A 182 1.69 12.36 10.87
CA ALA A 182 0.62 11.78 11.73
C ALA A 182 -0.77 12.33 11.37
N ALA A 183 -0.85 13.63 11.07
CA ALA A 183 -2.11 14.26 10.66
C ALA A 183 -2.62 13.73 9.31
N GLU A 184 -1.74 13.55 8.35
CA GLU A 184 -2.08 12.98 7.04
C GLU A 184 -2.47 11.51 7.14
N GLU A 185 -1.76 10.70 7.95
CA GLU A 185 -2.14 9.30 8.20
C GLU A 185 -3.51 9.22 8.88
N ALA A 186 -3.82 10.10 9.85
CA ALA A 186 -5.14 10.17 10.47
C ALA A 186 -6.24 10.55 9.46
N ALA A 187 -5.97 11.49 8.55
CA ALA A 187 -6.89 11.85 7.48
C ALA A 187 -7.13 10.67 6.53
N ILE A 188 -6.08 9.92 6.16
CA ILE A 188 -6.19 8.70 5.33
C ILE A 188 -7.06 7.66 6.04
N VAL A 189 -6.81 7.38 7.32
CA VAL A 189 -7.61 6.43 8.10
C VAL A 189 -9.06 6.86 8.12
N THR A 190 -9.35 8.12 8.44
CA THR A 190 -10.72 8.68 8.49
C THR A 190 -11.42 8.53 7.13
N THR A 191 -10.75 8.87 6.02
CA THR A 191 -11.32 8.74 4.68
C THR A 191 -11.68 7.28 4.35
N HIS A 192 -10.81 6.34 4.70
CA HIS A 192 -11.02 4.91 4.41
C HIS A 192 -11.99 4.22 5.37
N THR A 193 -12.30 4.80 6.51
CA THR A 193 -13.22 4.24 7.49
C THR A 193 -14.62 4.88 7.46
N ASN A 194 -14.73 6.13 6.97
CA ASN A 194 -15.99 6.82 6.76
C ASN A 194 -16.56 6.64 5.34
N GLY A 195 -15.78 6.15 4.40
CA GLY A 195 -16.20 5.85 3.02
C GLY A 195 -16.76 4.44 2.90
N THR A 196 -17.84 4.32 2.15
CA THR A 196 -18.54 3.08 1.78
C THR A 196 -17.59 1.92 1.50
N THR A 197 -17.89 0.79 2.09
CA THR A 197 -17.29 -0.53 1.84
C THR A 197 -17.53 -0.97 0.39
N ASP A 198 -16.59 -0.70 -0.51
CA ASP A 198 -16.43 -1.47 -1.73
C ASP A 198 -15.73 -2.79 -1.35
N GLY A 199 -16.49 -3.74 -0.86
CA GLY A 199 -15.96 -5.03 -0.42
C GLY A 199 -17.06 -6.10 -0.42
N ILE A 200 -16.70 -7.26 -0.95
CA ILE A 200 -17.47 -8.49 -1.06
C ILE A 200 -18.21 -8.77 0.26
N GLY A 201 -19.55 -8.77 0.21
CA GLY A 201 -20.40 -9.08 1.36
C GLY A 201 -20.87 -7.85 2.15
N ALA A 202 -21.36 -6.83 1.49
CA ALA A 202 -22.06 -5.71 2.13
C ALA A 202 -23.39 -6.17 2.75
N ALA A 203 -23.29 -6.82 3.93
CA ALA A 203 -24.32 -6.69 4.94
C ALA A 203 -23.98 -5.42 5.71
N SER A 204 -24.58 -4.35 5.28
CA SER A 204 -24.74 -3.06 5.92
C SER A 204 -24.53 -3.09 7.44
N SER A 205 -23.38 -2.64 7.90
CA SER A 205 -23.23 -1.93 9.16
C SER A 205 -22.00 -1.03 9.08
N ALA A 206 -22.08 0.02 8.25
CA ALA A 206 -21.27 1.19 8.48
C ALA A 206 -21.53 1.65 9.93
N PRO A 207 -20.53 2.05 10.72
CA PRO A 207 -20.78 2.61 12.02
C PRO A 207 -21.72 3.80 11.84
N SER A 208 -22.89 3.76 12.49
CA SER A 208 -23.94 4.79 12.38
C SER A 208 -23.53 6.14 13.00
N ALA A 209 -22.32 6.23 13.56
CA ALA A 209 -21.72 7.44 14.10
C ALA A 209 -20.25 7.57 13.66
N PRO A 210 -19.77 8.78 13.37
CA PRO A 210 -18.37 9.02 13.07
C PRO A 210 -17.49 8.59 14.25
N LEU A 211 -16.38 7.93 13.93
CA LEU A 211 -15.41 7.47 14.93
C LEU A 211 -14.81 8.69 15.68
N PRO A 212 -14.60 8.60 17.01
CA PRO A 212 -13.93 9.66 17.74
C PRO A 212 -12.56 9.96 17.14
N GLN A 213 -12.31 11.22 16.80
CA GLN A 213 -11.04 11.65 16.22
C GLN A 213 -9.84 11.30 17.13
N ALA A 214 -10.04 11.40 18.46
CA ALA A 214 -9.02 11.01 19.43
C ALA A 214 -8.63 9.52 19.32
N PHE A 215 -9.60 8.64 19.05
CA PHE A 215 -9.33 7.21 18.85
C PHE A 215 -8.53 6.99 17.58
N VAL A 216 -8.92 7.62 16.46
CA VAL A 216 -8.16 7.51 15.18
C VAL A 216 -6.73 8.02 15.34
N SER A 217 -6.57 9.18 16.02
CA SER A 217 -5.23 9.74 16.27
C SER A 217 -4.37 8.83 17.14
N GLY A 218 -4.92 8.26 18.21
CA GLY A 218 -4.22 7.29 19.05
C GLY A 218 -3.85 6.01 18.30
N VAL A 219 -4.73 5.48 17.46
CA VAL A 219 -4.41 4.32 16.60
C VAL A 219 -3.24 4.63 15.66
N VAL A 220 -3.23 5.80 15.04
CA VAL A 220 -2.11 6.23 14.19
C VAL A 220 -0.82 6.35 15.02
N GLU A 221 -0.88 6.86 16.24
CA GLU A 221 0.26 6.94 17.14
C GLU A 221 0.83 5.56 17.47
N VAL A 222 0.00 4.58 17.83
CA VAL A 222 0.41 3.17 18.05
C VAL A 222 1.10 2.61 16.80
N VAL A 223 0.52 2.77 15.61
CA VAL A 223 1.10 2.27 14.36
C VAL A 223 2.45 2.95 14.06
N ARG A 224 2.56 4.26 14.29
CA ARG A 224 3.82 5.00 14.12
C ARG A 224 4.88 4.56 15.12
N ALA A 225 4.49 4.30 16.37
CA ALA A 225 5.38 3.79 17.40
C ALA A 225 6.01 2.44 17.01
N THR A 226 5.29 1.57 16.28
CA THR A 226 5.89 0.32 15.73
C THR A 226 7.10 0.57 14.83
N ARG A 227 7.20 1.73 14.19
CA ARG A 227 8.31 2.08 13.27
C ARG A 227 9.55 2.63 13.99
N ALA A 228 9.37 3.05 15.23
CA ALA A 228 10.43 3.63 16.06
C ALA A 228 10.85 2.73 17.24
N HIS A 229 10.15 1.60 17.42
CA HIS A 229 10.40 0.69 18.54
C HIS A 229 11.72 -0.08 18.34
N VAL A 230 12.54 -0.14 19.41
CA VAL A 230 13.89 -0.74 19.39
C VAL A 230 13.90 -2.22 18.98
N ASP A 231 12.87 -2.98 19.35
CA ASP A 231 12.77 -4.42 19.05
C ASP A 231 12.17 -4.71 17.67
N ILE A 232 11.64 -3.69 16.97
CA ILE A 232 10.97 -3.87 15.70
C ILE A 232 11.88 -3.45 14.54
N ARG A 233 12.23 -4.39 13.68
CA ARG A 233 13.01 -4.16 12.46
C ARG A 233 12.15 -3.53 11.35
N VAL A 234 10.90 -3.98 11.21
CA VAL A 234 9.94 -3.47 10.22
C VAL A 234 8.62 -3.19 10.91
N GLY A 235 8.25 -1.92 10.98
CA GLY A 235 6.99 -1.48 11.57
C GLY A 235 5.81 -1.52 10.58
N SER A 236 4.60 -1.32 11.11
CA SER A 236 3.38 -1.31 10.33
C SER A 236 3.19 0.00 9.55
N SER A 237 2.52 -0.08 8.41
CA SER A 237 2.12 1.07 7.59
C SER A 237 0.72 1.57 7.99
N VAL A 238 0.26 2.65 7.35
CA VAL A 238 -1.12 3.17 7.52
C VAL A 238 -2.21 2.13 7.22
N ARG A 239 -1.93 1.11 6.39
CA ARG A 239 -2.85 -0.03 6.18
C ARG A 239 -3.18 -0.74 7.50
N GLY A 240 -2.19 -0.90 8.40
CA GLY A 240 -2.43 -1.45 9.73
C GLY A 240 -3.36 -0.60 10.57
N ALA A 241 -3.25 0.73 10.50
CA ALA A 241 -4.16 1.64 11.19
C ALA A 241 -5.60 1.55 10.64
N ILE A 242 -5.76 1.49 9.31
CA ILE A 242 -7.06 1.33 8.66
C ILE A 242 -7.73 0.03 9.10
N ASP A 243 -6.99 -1.08 9.06
CA ASP A 243 -7.53 -2.39 9.43
C ASP A 243 -7.83 -2.48 10.93
N LEU A 244 -6.98 -1.91 11.78
CA LEU A 244 -7.22 -1.84 13.21
C LEU A 244 -8.55 -1.14 13.51
N VAL A 245 -8.78 0.03 12.92
CA VAL A 245 -10.02 0.79 13.13
C VAL A 245 -11.23 0.02 12.61
N ARG A 246 -11.15 -0.62 11.46
CA ARG A 246 -12.23 -1.44 10.89
C ARG A 246 -12.55 -2.66 11.76
N VAL A 247 -11.51 -3.37 12.22
CA VAL A 247 -11.67 -4.53 13.12
C VAL A 247 -12.26 -4.08 14.45
N ALA A 248 -11.80 -2.96 15.03
CA ALA A 248 -12.36 -2.41 16.27
C ALA A 248 -13.85 -2.06 16.13
N ALA A 249 -14.23 -1.44 15.01
CA ALA A 249 -15.64 -1.11 14.75
C ALA A 249 -16.50 -2.39 14.64
N SER A 250 -16.00 -3.40 13.94
CA SER A 250 -16.71 -4.69 13.82
C SER A 250 -16.81 -5.44 15.13
N LEU A 251 -15.75 -5.47 15.94
CA LEU A 251 -15.75 -6.08 17.28
C LEU A 251 -16.70 -5.36 18.23
N ALA A 252 -16.73 -4.02 18.18
CA ALA A 252 -17.65 -3.23 18.97
C ALA A 252 -19.11 -3.56 18.66
N ALA A 253 -19.44 -3.69 17.37
CA ALA A 253 -20.78 -4.08 16.94
C ALA A 253 -21.15 -5.50 17.40
N LEU A 254 -20.22 -6.47 17.28
CA LEU A 254 -20.44 -7.84 17.75
C LEU A 254 -20.64 -7.94 19.26
N ARG A 255 -19.93 -7.10 20.04
CA ARG A 255 -19.96 -7.10 21.51
C ARG A 255 -21.02 -6.18 22.10
N GLY A 256 -21.69 -5.38 21.27
CA GLY A 256 -22.64 -4.35 21.74
C GLY A 256 -21.98 -3.26 22.57
N THR A 257 -20.73 -2.89 22.27
CA THR A 257 -19.91 -1.95 23.02
C THR A 257 -19.42 -0.79 22.15
N ARG A 258 -18.64 0.13 22.72
CA ARG A 258 -18.04 1.24 21.96
C ARG A 258 -16.75 0.83 21.30
N THR A 259 -16.47 1.38 20.12
CA THR A 259 -15.24 1.13 19.33
C THR A 259 -13.97 1.58 20.09
N ASP A 260 -14.05 2.65 20.86
CA ASP A 260 -12.95 3.23 21.64
C ASP A 260 -12.76 2.58 23.03
N GLN A 261 -13.48 1.50 23.33
CA GLN A 261 -13.26 0.75 24.56
C GLN A 261 -11.89 0.05 24.52
N TYR A 262 -11.11 0.18 25.59
CA TYR A 262 -9.73 -0.30 25.69
C TYR A 262 -9.53 -1.75 25.20
N GLY A 263 -10.33 -2.69 25.73
CA GLY A 263 -10.24 -4.11 25.36
C GLY A 263 -10.63 -4.41 23.91
N VAL A 264 -11.60 -3.67 23.36
CA VAL A 264 -11.99 -3.79 21.94
C VAL A 264 -10.83 -3.33 21.04
N GLY A 265 -10.24 -2.19 21.38
CA GLY A 265 -9.12 -1.64 20.64
C GLY A 265 -7.87 -2.49 20.75
N LEU A 266 -7.57 -3.04 21.95
CA LEU A 266 -6.43 -3.95 22.13
C LEU A 266 -6.56 -5.23 21.29
N ASP A 267 -7.72 -5.89 21.33
CA ASP A 267 -7.96 -7.09 20.53
C ASP A 267 -7.83 -6.80 19.03
N ALA A 268 -8.36 -5.65 18.58
CA ALA A 268 -8.21 -5.20 17.20
C ALA A 268 -6.74 -4.91 16.85
N ALA A 269 -5.97 -4.31 17.76
CA ALA A 269 -4.54 -4.03 17.55
C ALA A 269 -3.74 -5.32 17.42
N LEU A 270 -3.98 -6.31 18.26
CA LEU A 270 -3.35 -7.63 18.18
C LEU A 270 -3.62 -8.30 16.82
N VAL A 271 -4.86 -8.34 16.39
CA VAL A 271 -5.24 -8.95 15.10
C VAL A 271 -4.65 -8.18 13.92
N ALA A 272 -4.65 -6.83 13.96
CA ALA A 272 -4.24 -6.03 12.82
C ALA A 272 -2.73 -5.84 12.71
N LEU A 273 -1.97 -5.86 13.81
CA LEU A 273 -0.58 -5.44 13.82
C LEU A 273 0.43 -6.56 14.06
N SER A 274 0.12 -7.61 14.86
CA SER A 274 1.10 -8.65 15.20
C SER A 274 1.72 -9.33 13.98
N GLY A 275 0.92 -9.63 12.97
CA GLY A 275 1.40 -10.23 11.72
C GLY A 275 2.09 -9.25 10.75
N ARG A 276 2.02 -7.93 11.00
CA ARG A 276 2.58 -6.89 10.11
C ARG A 276 3.92 -6.34 10.58
N ILE A 277 4.26 -6.53 11.83
CA ILE A 277 5.58 -6.14 12.36
C ILE A 277 6.57 -7.29 12.19
N ARG A 278 7.85 -6.94 12.04
CA ARG A 278 8.94 -7.91 12.04
C ARG A 278 9.92 -7.51 13.12
N LEU A 279 10.17 -8.41 14.04
CA LEU A 279 11.10 -8.19 15.15
C LEU A 279 12.54 -8.42 14.69
N HIS A 280 13.48 -7.87 15.45
CA HIS A 280 14.89 -8.23 15.31
C HIS A 280 15.09 -9.68 15.77
N GLU A 281 16.00 -10.41 15.13
CA GLU A 281 16.29 -11.82 15.46
C GLU A 281 16.78 -12.01 16.90
N SER A 282 17.38 -10.99 17.48
CA SER A 282 17.82 -10.97 18.87
C SER A 282 16.71 -10.68 19.87
N CYS A 283 15.50 -10.36 19.42
CA CYS A 283 14.38 -10.05 20.31
C CYS A 283 13.82 -11.33 20.94
N GLY A 284 13.81 -11.38 22.27
CA GLY A 284 13.22 -12.50 23.04
C GLY A 284 11.72 -12.35 23.32
N ARG A 285 11.08 -11.30 22.80
CA ARG A 285 9.66 -10.95 23.03
C ARG A 285 8.79 -11.38 21.83
N SER A 286 7.49 -11.57 22.08
CA SER A 286 6.54 -11.79 21.01
C SER A 286 6.04 -10.47 20.40
N ALA A 287 5.49 -10.56 19.19
CA ALA A 287 4.86 -9.41 18.55
C ALA A 287 3.65 -8.90 19.34
N GLU A 288 2.91 -9.81 19.94
CA GLU A 288 1.73 -9.54 20.77
C GLU A 288 2.10 -8.76 22.04
N GLU A 289 3.19 -9.13 22.70
CA GLU A 289 3.69 -8.41 23.90
C GLU A 289 4.06 -6.97 23.56
N ILE A 290 4.74 -6.75 22.44
CA ILE A 290 5.14 -5.40 22.01
C ILE A 290 3.92 -4.57 21.57
N VAL A 291 2.97 -5.17 20.85
CA VAL A 291 1.74 -4.48 20.46
C VAL A 291 0.91 -4.11 21.70
N THR A 292 0.84 -4.99 22.71
CA THR A 292 0.16 -4.72 23.98
C THR A 292 0.82 -3.56 24.73
N GLU A 293 2.15 -3.53 24.79
CA GLU A 293 2.91 -2.42 25.39
C GLU A 293 2.61 -1.10 24.69
N LEU A 294 2.72 -1.06 23.36
CA LEU A 294 2.48 0.16 22.58
C LEU A 294 1.03 0.64 22.72
N TRP A 295 0.08 -0.29 22.77
CA TRP A 295 -1.32 0.03 23.03
C TRP A 295 -1.53 0.63 24.39
N SER A 296 -0.98 0.00 25.46
CA SER A 296 -1.10 0.45 26.85
C SER A 296 -0.42 1.79 27.12
N THR A 297 0.61 2.10 26.33
CA THR A 297 1.32 3.40 26.43
C THR A 297 0.48 4.54 25.84
N THR A 298 -0.26 4.25 24.76
CA THR A 298 -1.07 5.27 24.07
C THR A 298 -2.48 5.39 24.65
N PHE A 299 -3.10 4.26 25.01
CA PHE A 299 -4.42 4.18 25.60
C PHE A 299 -4.31 3.68 27.03
N ALA A 300 -4.68 4.49 28.01
CA ALA A 300 -4.64 4.08 29.42
C ALA A 300 -5.57 2.87 29.66
N PRO A 301 -5.05 1.80 30.31
CA PRO A 301 -5.94 0.72 30.74
C PRO A 301 -6.99 1.24 31.74
N PRO A 302 -8.18 0.62 31.82
CA PRO A 302 -9.16 0.98 32.82
C PRO A 302 -8.54 0.86 34.22
N SER A 303 -8.70 1.90 35.04
CA SER A 303 -8.20 1.90 36.43
C SER A 303 -8.79 0.71 37.19
N THR A 304 -7.93 -0.14 37.74
CA THR A 304 -8.31 -1.28 38.59
C THR A 304 -8.83 -0.86 39.98
N ASN A 305 -9.20 0.40 40.18
CA ASN A 305 -9.78 0.90 41.42
C ASN A 305 -11.29 0.68 41.45
N GLY A 306 -11.69 -0.54 41.78
CA GLY A 306 -13.04 -0.99 42.06
C GLY A 306 -13.01 -2.21 42.97
N GLU A 307 -12.06 -2.25 43.94
CA GLU A 307 -12.31 -3.08 45.11
C GLU A 307 -13.50 -2.47 45.87
N GLU A 308 -14.67 -3.05 45.64
CA GLU A 308 -15.78 -2.90 46.61
C GLU A 308 -15.23 -3.39 47.95
N GLY A 309 -14.95 -2.46 48.86
CA GLY A 309 -14.65 -2.76 50.24
C GLY A 309 -15.76 -3.63 50.82
N PRO A 310 -15.43 -4.58 51.71
CA PRO A 310 -16.46 -5.43 52.35
C PRO A 310 -17.56 -4.58 53.00
N PRO A 311 -18.84 -4.99 52.92
CA PRO A 311 -19.93 -4.23 53.45
C PRO A 311 -19.71 -3.97 54.96
N SER A 312 -19.70 -2.71 55.35
CA SER A 312 -19.56 -2.30 56.73
C SER A 312 -20.67 -2.94 57.55
N ALA A 313 -20.32 -3.76 58.51
CA ALA A 313 -21.24 -4.32 59.48
C ALA A 313 -21.86 -3.15 60.26
N GLY A 314 -23.17 -2.96 60.12
CA GLY A 314 -23.94 -2.00 60.86
C GLY A 314 -23.89 -2.28 62.39
N PRO A 315 -24.03 -1.24 63.23
CA PRO A 315 -23.94 -1.39 64.67
C PRO A 315 -25.06 -2.29 65.27
N PRO A 316 -24.76 -3.06 66.33
CA PRO A 316 -25.74 -3.95 66.94
C PRO A 316 -26.87 -3.16 67.59
N THR A 317 -28.10 -3.58 67.30
CA THR A 317 -29.34 -3.04 67.94
C THR A 317 -29.36 -3.41 69.42
N PRO A 318 -29.66 -2.47 70.36
CA PRO A 318 -29.77 -2.82 71.78
C PRO A 318 -31.05 -3.58 72.05
N GLY A 319 -30.93 -4.74 72.75
CA GLY A 319 -32.04 -5.55 73.17
C GLY A 319 -32.86 -4.81 74.23
N LYS A 320 -34.18 -4.97 74.08
CA LYS A 320 -35.12 -4.58 75.16
C LYS A 320 -35.27 -5.74 76.12
N ALA A 321 -35.17 -5.41 77.41
CA ALA A 321 -35.51 -6.23 78.55
C ALA A 321 -37.01 -6.52 78.65
#